data_e9d2209263fa4b0d5a423714816a6a52
#
_entry.id   e9d2209263fa4b0d5a423714816a6a52
#
_cell.length_a   1.000
_cell.length_b   1.000
_cell.length_c   1.000
_cell.angle_alpha   90.00
_cell.angle_beta   90.00
_cell.angle_gamma   90.00
#
_symmetry.space_group_name_H-M   'P 1'
#
loop_
_entity.id
_entity.type
_entity.pdbx_description
1 polymer ?
#
loop_
_entity_poly.entity_id
_entity_poly.type
_entity_poly.pdbx_seq_one_letter_code
_entity_poly.pdbx_strand_id
1 'polypeptide(L)'
;MFRTLALRAALGTALAAGAFGAQASTVVLSEWAYGSGNTVATSAPVYNGQAGGFRGTLDGQSLLSYCVELTQVFYWNTTYTNYTDLSAASYFGGADNKADKLGRLVSYVADTSGAVDTAAESTSLQLAIWNIVYDTDYTLAGYSGAAFSDTSAYAGYATTLLNASRNWANTMDVRVLASATAQDQLHWNRVP
;
A
#
# COMPACT_ATOMS: atom_id res chain seq x y z
N MET A 1 15.85 -30.61 69.76
CA MET A 1 16.38 -29.95 68.52
C MET A 1 15.42 -30.24 67.39
N PHE A 2 14.50 -29.35 67.14
CA PHE A 2 13.52 -29.49 66.04
C PHE A 2 13.88 -28.48 64.93
N ARG A 3 14.21 -29.01 63.76
CA ARG A 3 14.47 -28.19 62.54
C ARG A 3 13.14 -28.08 61.76
N THR A 4 12.60 -26.87 61.69
CA THR A 4 11.46 -26.49 60.85
C THR A 4 11.94 -26.26 59.42
N LEU A 5 11.46 -27.06 58.46
CA LEU A 5 11.61 -26.81 57.03
C LEU A 5 10.54 -25.81 56.59
N ALA A 6 10.97 -24.67 56.08
CA ALA A 6 10.08 -23.70 55.43
C ALA A 6 9.97 -24.04 53.94
N LEU A 7 8.77 -24.43 53.51
CA LEU A 7 8.41 -24.68 52.12
C LEU A 7 8.12 -23.32 51.43
N ARG A 8 8.98 -22.89 50.50
CA ARG A 8 8.76 -21.74 49.68
C ARG A 8 7.94 -22.15 48.44
N ALA A 9 6.68 -21.76 48.38
CA ALA A 9 5.85 -21.87 47.17
C ALA A 9 6.27 -20.77 46.18
N ALA A 10 6.81 -21.15 45.04
CA ALA A 10 7.08 -20.26 43.93
C ALA A 10 5.78 -20.12 43.10
N LEU A 11 5.17 -18.91 43.16
CA LEU A 11 4.06 -18.56 42.31
C LEU A 11 4.59 -18.26 40.89
N GLY A 12 4.44 -19.21 39.98
CA GLY A 12 4.73 -19.00 38.56
C GLY A 12 3.61 -18.21 37.91
N THR A 13 3.84 -16.96 37.61
CA THR A 13 2.98 -16.15 36.74
C THR A 13 3.16 -16.63 35.30
N ALA A 14 2.19 -17.38 34.77
CA ALA A 14 2.09 -17.68 33.35
C ALA A 14 1.68 -16.40 32.61
N LEU A 15 2.64 -15.75 31.88
CA LEU A 15 2.29 -14.76 30.88
C LEU A 15 1.56 -15.47 29.72
N ALA A 16 0.26 -15.28 29.63
CA ALA A 16 -0.49 -15.60 28.43
C ALA A 16 -0.04 -14.60 27.34
N ALA A 17 0.85 -15.02 26.45
CA ALA A 17 1.11 -14.33 25.21
C ALA A 17 -0.18 -14.40 24.38
N GLY A 18 -1.00 -13.33 24.42
CA GLY A 18 -2.14 -13.16 23.53
C GLY A 18 -1.62 -13.14 22.10
N ALA A 19 -1.93 -14.19 21.33
CA ALA A 19 -1.78 -14.14 19.89
C ALA A 19 -2.76 -13.05 19.38
N PHE A 20 -2.24 -11.87 19.05
CA PHE A 20 -2.98 -10.89 18.27
C PHE A 20 -3.15 -11.48 16.87
N GLY A 21 -4.21 -12.26 16.68
CA GLY A 21 -4.63 -12.70 15.35
C GLY A 21 -4.93 -11.45 14.53
N ALA A 22 -4.37 -11.36 13.32
CA ALA A 22 -4.76 -10.33 12.38
C ALA A 22 -6.28 -10.40 12.19
N GLN A 23 -6.98 -9.33 12.57
CA GLN A 23 -8.42 -9.25 12.44
C GLN A 23 -8.75 -8.99 10.97
N ALA A 24 -9.72 -9.73 10.43
CA ALA A 24 -10.17 -9.50 9.06
C ALA A 24 -10.92 -8.17 8.98
N SER A 25 -10.55 -7.35 8.02
CA SER A 25 -11.15 -6.04 7.76
C SER A 25 -12.14 -6.12 6.62
N THR A 26 -13.14 -5.24 6.68
CA THR A 26 -14.18 -5.09 5.65
C THR A 26 -13.86 -3.91 4.76
N VAL A 27 -13.74 -4.16 3.45
CA VAL A 27 -13.43 -3.15 2.42
C VAL A 27 -14.57 -3.07 1.42
N VAL A 28 -14.97 -1.85 1.07
CA VAL A 28 -15.85 -1.54 -0.06
C VAL A 28 -15.23 -0.42 -0.87
N LEU A 29 -14.95 -0.64 -2.16
CA LEU A 29 -14.52 0.42 -3.08
C LEU A 29 -15.73 0.86 -3.90
N SER A 30 -16.04 2.16 -3.89
CA SER A 30 -17.29 2.69 -4.44
C SER A 30 -17.12 3.57 -5.66
N GLU A 31 -15.99 4.28 -5.77
CA GLU A 31 -15.77 5.23 -6.87
C GLU A 31 -14.28 5.54 -7.09
N TRP A 32 -13.96 6.16 -8.22
CA TRP A 32 -12.66 6.76 -8.45
C TRP A 32 -12.45 7.97 -7.55
N ALA A 33 -11.30 8.09 -6.92
CA ALA A 33 -11.01 9.18 -5.98
C ALA A 33 -11.04 10.58 -6.61
N TYR A 34 -10.74 10.67 -7.91
CA TYR A 34 -10.62 11.92 -8.66
C TYR A 34 -11.49 11.92 -9.93
N GLY A 35 -12.69 11.36 -9.84
CA GLY A 35 -13.72 11.37 -10.88
C GLY A 35 -13.61 10.23 -11.89
N SER A 36 -12.42 9.81 -12.29
CA SER A 36 -12.21 8.69 -13.22
C SER A 36 -10.84 8.06 -13.06
N GLY A 37 -10.69 6.80 -13.54
CA GLY A 37 -9.39 6.23 -13.89
C GLY A 37 -9.05 6.54 -15.34
N ASN A 38 -7.78 6.50 -15.70
CA ASN A 38 -7.33 6.64 -17.08
C ASN A 38 -6.68 5.35 -17.56
N THR A 39 -6.82 5.07 -18.86
CA THR A 39 -6.21 3.89 -19.47
C THR A 39 -4.70 4.01 -19.51
N VAL A 40 -4.03 2.98 -19.03
CA VAL A 40 -2.58 2.80 -19.07
C VAL A 40 -2.23 1.47 -19.75
N ALA A 41 -1.01 1.37 -20.26
CA ALA A 41 -0.49 0.16 -20.88
C ALA A 41 0.92 -0.11 -20.35
N THR A 42 1.01 -1.04 -19.38
CA THR A 42 2.26 -1.36 -18.71
C THR A 42 2.91 -2.63 -19.28
N SER A 43 4.19 -2.77 -19.01
CA SER A 43 4.95 -4.01 -19.23
C SER A 43 5.56 -4.48 -17.90
N ALA A 44 5.80 -5.78 -17.77
CA ALA A 44 6.49 -6.41 -16.62
C ALA A 44 5.97 -6.02 -15.20
N PRO A 45 4.70 -6.26 -14.85
CA PRO A 45 3.73 -7.11 -15.55
C PRO A 45 2.95 -6.37 -16.66
N VAL A 46 2.45 -7.13 -17.62
CA VAL A 46 1.60 -6.58 -18.68
C VAL A 46 0.21 -6.31 -18.12
N TYR A 47 -0.20 -5.05 -18.24
CA TYR A 47 -1.55 -4.62 -17.88
C TYR A 47 -2.04 -3.58 -18.89
N ASN A 48 -3.30 -3.70 -19.29
CA ASN A 48 -3.97 -2.72 -20.13
C ASN A 48 -5.36 -2.47 -19.55
N GLY A 49 -5.53 -1.32 -18.89
CA GLY A 49 -6.75 -1.01 -18.18
C GLY A 49 -6.71 0.34 -17.51
N GLN A 50 -7.73 0.63 -16.72
CA GLN A 50 -7.83 1.90 -16.00
C GLN A 50 -7.01 1.86 -14.71
N ALA A 51 -6.32 2.97 -14.42
CA ALA A 51 -5.49 3.17 -13.24
C ALA A 51 -5.85 4.49 -12.55
N GLY A 52 -5.69 4.53 -11.23
CA GLY A 52 -5.97 5.70 -10.38
C GLY A 52 -6.32 5.27 -8.96
N GLY A 53 -6.56 6.26 -8.10
CA GLY A 53 -6.97 6.04 -6.73
C GLY A 53 -8.47 5.76 -6.60
N PHE A 54 -8.83 5.07 -5.51
CA PHE A 54 -10.19 4.67 -5.19
C PHE A 54 -10.66 5.31 -3.89
N ARG A 55 -11.94 5.67 -3.84
CA ARG A 55 -12.65 5.97 -2.59
C ARG A 55 -13.54 4.81 -2.21
N GLY A 56 -13.72 4.66 -0.90
CA GLY A 56 -14.54 3.61 -0.35
C GLY A 56 -14.55 3.65 1.16
N THR A 57 -14.71 2.48 1.78
CA THR A 57 -14.65 2.34 3.23
C THR A 57 -13.77 1.18 3.66
N LEU A 58 -13.08 1.35 4.78
CA LEU A 58 -12.38 0.33 5.55
C LEU A 58 -13.05 0.28 6.93
N ASP A 59 -13.69 -0.83 7.25
CA ASP A 59 -14.46 -1.02 8.50
C ASP A 59 -15.46 0.11 8.78
N GLY A 60 -16.11 0.63 7.70
CA GLY A 60 -17.07 1.72 7.75
C GLY A 60 -16.46 3.13 7.81
N GLN A 61 -15.14 3.27 7.90
CA GLN A 61 -14.45 4.57 7.87
C GLN A 61 -14.02 4.91 6.44
N SER A 62 -13.95 6.21 6.10
CA SER A 62 -13.50 6.66 4.77
C SER A 62 -12.14 6.10 4.42
N LEU A 63 -12.01 5.57 3.20
CA LEU A 63 -10.79 5.02 2.63
C LEU A 63 -10.43 5.76 1.34
N LEU A 64 -9.17 6.16 1.22
CA LEU A 64 -8.48 6.44 -0.04
C LEU A 64 -7.43 5.37 -0.25
N SER A 65 -7.47 4.68 -1.38
CA SER A 65 -6.53 3.60 -1.66
C SER A 65 -6.06 3.59 -3.11
N TYR A 66 -4.99 2.82 -3.36
CA TYR A 66 -4.41 2.56 -4.67
C TYR A 66 -4.07 1.08 -4.78
N CYS A 67 -4.11 0.51 -5.99
CA CYS A 67 -3.72 -0.89 -6.21
C CYS A 67 -2.24 -1.11 -5.88
N VAL A 68 -1.93 -2.23 -5.21
CA VAL A 68 -0.55 -2.68 -5.00
C VAL A 68 -0.12 -3.62 -6.12
N GLU A 69 -1.00 -4.51 -6.54
CA GLU A 69 -0.66 -5.58 -7.48
C GLU A 69 -1.58 -5.58 -8.71
N LEU A 70 -1.17 -6.28 -9.78
CA LEU A 70 -1.83 -6.32 -11.08
C LEU A 70 -2.38 -7.70 -11.44
N THR A 71 -2.35 -8.65 -10.52
CA THR A 71 -2.71 -10.05 -10.77
C THR A 71 -4.13 -10.40 -10.36
N GLN A 72 -4.73 -9.58 -9.51
CA GLN A 72 -6.10 -9.76 -9.03
C GLN A 72 -6.98 -8.58 -9.45
N VAL A 73 -8.29 -8.75 -9.31
CA VAL A 73 -9.29 -7.72 -9.61
C VAL A 73 -10.21 -7.49 -8.40
N PHE A 74 -10.86 -6.35 -8.37
CA PHE A 74 -11.98 -6.09 -7.46
C PHE A 74 -13.22 -5.70 -8.28
N TYR A 75 -14.38 -5.71 -7.62
CA TYR A 75 -15.64 -5.24 -8.21
C TYR A 75 -16.19 -4.08 -7.38
N TRP A 76 -16.64 -3.03 -8.05
CA TRP A 76 -17.23 -1.86 -7.44
C TRP A 76 -18.44 -2.22 -6.55
N ASN A 77 -18.56 -1.54 -5.42
CA ASN A 77 -19.67 -1.68 -4.48
C ASN A 77 -19.84 -3.11 -3.93
N THR A 78 -18.79 -3.94 -4.03
CA THR A 78 -18.77 -5.27 -3.43
C THR A 78 -18.17 -5.17 -2.03
N THR A 79 -18.80 -5.82 -1.06
CA THR A 79 -18.29 -5.92 0.31
C THR A 79 -17.34 -7.11 0.41
N TYR A 80 -16.08 -6.83 0.69
CA TYR A 80 -15.06 -7.82 0.96
C TYR A 80 -14.76 -7.84 2.46
N THR A 81 -14.91 -9.00 3.12
CA THR A 81 -14.76 -9.15 4.58
C THR A 81 -13.50 -9.91 4.98
N ASN A 82 -12.58 -10.13 4.05
CA ASN A 82 -11.42 -11.00 4.20
C ASN A 82 -10.08 -10.30 3.94
N TYR A 83 -10.05 -8.98 4.02
CA TYR A 83 -8.78 -8.24 3.95
C TYR A 83 -8.04 -8.34 5.28
N THR A 84 -6.73 -8.45 5.20
CA THR A 84 -5.83 -8.29 6.35
C THR A 84 -5.09 -6.98 6.20
N ASP A 85 -5.19 -6.09 7.18
CA ASP A 85 -4.48 -4.81 7.18
C ASP A 85 -3.07 -5.00 7.75
N LEU A 86 -2.07 -4.95 6.88
CA LEU A 86 -0.65 -5.17 7.19
C LEU A 86 0.15 -3.87 7.07
N SER A 87 1.19 -3.69 7.89
CA SER A 87 2.19 -2.67 7.58
C SER A 87 2.87 -2.99 6.24
N ALA A 88 3.22 -1.97 5.45
CA ALA A 88 3.96 -2.19 4.20
C ALA A 88 5.27 -2.95 4.42
N ALA A 89 5.94 -2.73 5.55
CA ALA A 89 7.15 -3.48 5.92
C ALA A 89 6.87 -4.98 6.10
N SER A 90 5.74 -5.35 6.72
CA SER A 90 5.33 -6.76 6.87
C SER A 90 4.93 -7.38 5.54
N TYR A 91 4.20 -6.64 4.71
CA TYR A 91 3.73 -7.11 3.41
C TYR A 91 4.88 -7.37 2.43
N PHE A 92 5.84 -6.44 2.30
CA PHE A 92 6.97 -6.56 1.38
C PHE A 92 8.17 -7.32 1.97
N GLY A 93 8.18 -7.65 3.26
CA GLY A 93 9.24 -8.42 3.91
C GLY A 93 10.62 -7.77 3.84
N GLY A 94 10.72 -6.44 3.73
CA GLY A 94 11.97 -5.69 3.62
C GLY A 94 12.61 -5.70 2.22
N ALA A 95 11.97 -6.34 1.22
CA ALA A 95 12.49 -6.40 -0.15
C ALA A 95 12.70 -4.98 -0.72
N ASP A 96 13.91 -4.69 -1.21
CA ASP A 96 14.30 -3.47 -1.95
C ASP A 96 13.90 -2.15 -1.28
N ASN A 97 13.68 -2.15 0.03
CA ASN A 97 13.17 -1.00 0.80
C ASN A 97 11.84 -0.44 0.26
N LYS A 98 10.98 -1.27 -0.33
CA LYS A 98 9.72 -0.85 -0.96
C LYS A 98 8.82 -0.09 0.01
N ALA A 99 8.71 -0.54 1.25
CA ALA A 99 7.92 0.13 2.28
C ALA A 99 8.39 1.58 2.53
N ASP A 100 9.69 1.82 2.64
CA ASP A 100 10.26 3.17 2.83
C ASP A 100 10.07 4.03 1.57
N LYS A 101 10.31 3.47 0.37
CA LYS A 101 10.09 4.18 -0.90
C LYS A 101 8.63 4.59 -1.09
N LEU A 102 7.68 3.72 -0.80
CA LEU A 102 6.25 4.03 -0.82
C LEU A 102 5.91 5.10 0.23
N GLY A 103 6.45 4.97 1.44
CA GLY A 103 6.28 5.97 2.50
C GLY A 103 6.75 7.36 2.07
N ARG A 104 7.93 7.48 1.44
CA ARG A 104 8.44 8.74 0.90
C ARG A 104 7.56 9.30 -0.22
N LEU A 105 7.09 8.45 -1.13
CA LEU A 105 6.22 8.84 -2.24
C LEU A 105 4.91 9.42 -1.71
N VAL A 106 4.20 8.71 -0.83
CA VAL A 106 2.91 9.20 -0.30
C VAL A 106 3.08 10.37 0.66
N SER A 107 4.21 10.48 1.37
CA SER A 107 4.55 11.64 2.19
C SER A 107 4.75 12.89 1.32
N TYR A 108 5.50 12.77 0.21
CA TYR A 108 5.66 13.86 -0.75
C TYR A 108 4.30 14.34 -1.29
N VAL A 109 3.44 13.42 -1.72
CA VAL A 109 2.10 13.73 -2.23
C VAL A 109 1.23 14.40 -1.17
N ALA A 110 1.26 13.91 0.07
CA ALA A 110 0.45 14.46 1.16
C ALA A 110 0.94 15.84 1.67
N ASP A 111 2.24 16.12 1.54
CA ASP A 111 2.86 17.36 2.01
C ASP A 111 2.93 18.43 0.91
N THR A 112 2.69 18.06 -0.36
CA THR A 112 2.77 18.97 -1.52
C THR A 112 1.38 19.26 -2.06
N SER A 113 0.89 20.48 -1.81
CA SER A 113 -0.40 20.92 -2.35
C SER A 113 -0.41 20.88 -3.89
N GLY A 114 -1.45 20.29 -4.47
CA GLY A 114 -1.58 20.15 -5.92
C GLY A 114 -0.76 19.03 -6.55
N ALA A 115 -0.10 18.19 -5.75
CA ALA A 115 0.64 17.05 -6.31
C ALA A 115 -0.29 15.99 -6.91
N VAL A 116 -1.48 15.79 -6.35
CA VAL A 116 -2.51 14.87 -6.87
C VAL A 116 -3.90 15.45 -6.59
N ASP A 117 -4.46 16.16 -7.58
CA ASP A 117 -5.78 16.79 -7.50
C ASP A 117 -6.71 16.33 -8.64
N THR A 118 -6.16 15.72 -9.68
CA THR A 118 -6.87 15.34 -10.89
C THR A 118 -6.81 13.84 -11.17
N ALA A 119 -7.69 13.34 -12.01
CA ALA A 119 -7.65 11.96 -12.49
C ALA A 119 -6.32 11.60 -13.16
N ALA A 120 -5.71 12.53 -13.92
CA ALA A 120 -4.43 12.33 -14.59
C ALA A 120 -3.27 12.15 -13.59
N GLU A 121 -3.21 13.00 -12.58
CA GLU A 121 -2.20 12.93 -11.51
C GLU A 121 -2.39 11.70 -10.63
N SER A 122 -3.65 11.34 -10.33
CA SER A 122 -3.98 10.11 -9.61
C SER A 122 -3.55 8.86 -10.38
N THR A 123 -3.74 8.84 -11.70
CA THR A 123 -3.22 7.77 -12.57
C THR A 123 -1.69 7.72 -12.54
N SER A 124 -1.04 8.87 -12.58
CA SER A 124 0.41 8.96 -12.48
C SER A 124 0.94 8.46 -11.13
N LEU A 125 0.25 8.77 -10.02
CA LEU A 125 0.60 8.24 -8.70
C LEU A 125 0.44 6.70 -8.66
N GLN A 126 -0.63 6.17 -9.26
CA GLN A 126 -0.80 4.71 -9.38
C GLN A 126 0.36 4.06 -10.13
N LEU A 127 0.83 4.65 -11.23
CA LEU A 127 1.99 4.18 -11.98
C LEU A 127 3.29 4.27 -11.17
N ALA A 128 3.47 5.33 -10.39
CA ALA A 128 4.62 5.50 -9.49
C ALA A 128 4.64 4.44 -8.36
N ILE A 129 3.47 4.11 -7.80
CA ILE A 129 3.32 3.02 -6.82
C ILE A 129 3.74 1.68 -7.45
N TRP A 130 3.23 1.34 -8.64
CA TRP A 130 3.59 0.10 -9.32
C TRP A 130 5.06 0.04 -9.72
N ASN A 131 5.68 1.17 -10.13
CA ASN A 131 7.12 1.19 -10.36
C ASN A 131 7.90 0.76 -9.11
N ILE A 132 7.58 1.31 -7.93
CA ILE A 132 8.23 0.91 -6.67
C ILE A 132 7.97 -0.56 -6.33
N VAL A 133 6.77 -1.07 -6.62
CA VAL A 133 6.40 -2.45 -6.31
C VAL A 133 7.09 -3.46 -7.23
N TYR A 134 7.18 -3.17 -8.52
CA TYR A 134 7.66 -4.11 -9.54
C TYR A 134 9.08 -3.82 -10.01
N ASP A 135 9.56 -2.58 -9.81
CA ASP A 135 10.87 -2.14 -10.23
C ASP A 135 11.50 -1.24 -9.17
N THR A 136 12.77 -0.89 -9.33
CA THR A 136 13.49 -0.04 -8.38
C THR A 136 14.25 1.09 -9.04
N ASP A 137 14.07 1.28 -10.34
CA ASP A 137 14.87 2.21 -11.14
C ASP A 137 14.38 3.67 -11.12
N TYR A 138 13.17 3.91 -10.59
CA TYR A 138 12.52 5.23 -10.51
C TYR A 138 12.23 5.88 -11.87
N THR A 139 12.03 5.08 -12.91
CA THR A 139 11.64 5.55 -14.24
C THR A 139 10.55 4.66 -14.84
N LEU A 140 9.69 5.26 -15.65
CA LEU A 140 8.67 4.57 -16.45
C LEU A 140 8.97 4.66 -17.94
N ALA A 141 10.13 5.24 -18.31
CA ALA A 141 10.56 5.33 -19.69
C ALA A 141 10.90 3.93 -20.21
N GLY A 142 10.31 3.57 -21.36
CA GLY A 142 10.40 2.23 -21.93
C GLY A 142 11.84 1.73 -22.04
N TYR A 143 12.16 0.81 -21.15
CA TYR A 143 13.39 0.05 -21.16
C TYR A 143 13.14 -1.31 -21.81
N SER A 144 14.04 -1.75 -22.66
CA SER A 144 13.99 -3.10 -23.20
C SER A 144 14.46 -4.09 -22.14
N GLY A 145 13.52 -4.78 -21.46
CA GLY A 145 13.85 -5.75 -20.44
C GLY A 145 12.69 -6.09 -19.50
N ALA A 146 13.00 -6.66 -18.35
CA ALA A 146 12.01 -7.02 -17.33
C ALA A 146 11.58 -5.84 -16.43
N ALA A 147 12.00 -4.61 -16.75
CA ALA A 147 11.66 -3.41 -16.00
C ALA A 147 10.21 -3.00 -16.21
N PHE A 148 9.56 -2.54 -15.13
CA PHE A 148 8.22 -1.97 -15.20
C PHE A 148 8.25 -0.68 -16.01
N SER A 149 7.46 -0.60 -17.06
CA SER A 149 7.35 0.60 -17.90
C SER A 149 5.89 0.85 -18.32
N ASP A 150 5.60 2.09 -18.66
CA ASP A 150 4.33 2.52 -19.22
C ASP A 150 4.54 3.54 -20.34
N THR A 151 3.75 3.43 -21.41
CA THR A 151 3.85 4.29 -22.59
C THR A 151 2.74 5.35 -22.67
N SER A 152 1.88 5.42 -21.65
CA SER A 152 0.80 6.41 -21.61
C SER A 152 1.32 7.82 -21.34
N ALA A 153 0.46 8.82 -21.55
CA ALA A 153 0.75 10.23 -21.26
C ALA A 153 1.05 10.50 -19.77
N TYR A 154 0.73 9.54 -18.87
CA TYR A 154 0.86 9.69 -17.42
C TYR A 154 2.25 9.28 -16.90
N ALA A 155 3.03 8.52 -17.67
CA ALA A 155 4.36 8.02 -17.30
C ALA A 155 5.36 9.15 -16.96
N GLY A 156 5.29 10.28 -17.66
CA GLY A 156 6.16 11.43 -17.43
C GLY A 156 5.95 12.04 -16.04
N TYR A 157 4.72 12.26 -15.63
CA TYR A 157 4.44 12.80 -14.30
C TYR A 157 4.69 11.77 -13.19
N ALA A 158 4.40 10.49 -13.42
CA ALA A 158 4.77 9.43 -12.50
C ALA A 158 6.29 9.40 -12.22
N THR A 159 7.12 9.53 -13.25
CA THR A 159 8.57 9.68 -13.10
C THR A 159 8.96 10.94 -12.31
N THR A 160 8.23 12.04 -12.49
CA THR A 160 8.41 13.27 -11.71
C THR A 160 8.14 13.03 -10.23
N LEU A 161 7.00 12.39 -9.88
CA LEU A 161 6.65 12.03 -8.50
C LEU A 161 7.72 11.13 -7.86
N LEU A 162 8.18 10.10 -8.57
CA LEU A 162 9.23 9.19 -8.11
C LEU A 162 10.52 9.94 -7.78
N ASN A 163 10.99 10.80 -8.68
CA ASN A 163 12.23 11.55 -8.48
C ASN A 163 12.11 12.60 -7.37
N ALA A 164 10.99 13.31 -7.27
CA ALA A 164 10.76 14.31 -6.23
C ALA A 164 10.69 13.67 -4.83
N SER A 165 10.10 12.48 -4.72
CA SER A 165 9.95 11.78 -3.44
C SER A 165 11.20 11.01 -3.00
N ARG A 166 12.17 10.77 -3.87
CA ARG A 166 13.33 9.89 -3.62
C ARG A 166 14.06 10.17 -2.29
N ASN A 167 14.21 11.44 -1.93
CA ASN A 167 14.86 11.87 -0.71
C ASN A 167 13.90 12.58 0.26
N TRP A 168 12.58 12.46 0.06
CA TRP A 168 11.59 13.06 0.94
C TRP A 168 11.58 12.36 2.30
N ALA A 169 11.19 13.09 3.36
CA ALA A 169 11.03 12.48 4.67
C ALA A 169 9.83 11.52 4.64
N ASN A 170 10.00 10.32 5.19
CA ASN A 170 8.88 9.41 5.37
C ASN A 170 8.10 9.78 6.65
N THR A 171 6.93 10.38 6.49
CA THR A 171 6.04 10.87 7.56
C THR A 171 4.71 10.12 7.60
N MET A 172 4.55 9.10 6.74
CA MET A 172 3.32 8.33 6.65
C MET A 172 3.50 6.88 7.11
N ASP A 173 2.52 6.37 7.86
CA ASP A 173 2.35 4.93 8.10
C ASP A 173 1.65 4.33 6.88
N VAL A 174 2.42 3.63 6.06
CA VAL A 174 1.92 2.97 4.84
C VAL A 174 1.54 1.54 5.15
N ARG A 175 0.33 1.18 4.75
CA ARG A 175 -0.30 -0.10 5.01
C ARG A 175 -0.83 -0.73 3.73
N VAL A 176 -0.96 -2.03 3.75
CA VAL A 176 -1.53 -2.81 2.64
C VAL A 176 -2.69 -3.66 3.16
N LEU A 177 -3.84 -3.45 2.56
CA LEU A 177 -4.99 -4.33 2.69
C LEU A 177 -4.76 -5.50 1.75
N ALA A 178 -4.37 -6.64 2.30
CA ALA A 178 -4.04 -7.84 1.57
C ALA A 178 -5.22 -8.83 1.56
N SER A 179 -5.54 -9.40 0.40
CA SER A 179 -6.60 -10.39 0.23
C SER A 179 -6.16 -11.54 -0.67
N ALA A 180 -6.55 -12.76 -0.32
CA ALA A 180 -6.31 -13.93 -1.17
C ALA A 180 -7.22 -13.99 -2.41
N THR A 181 -8.30 -13.18 -2.47
CA THR A 181 -9.36 -13.30 -3.47
C THR A 181 -9.76 -12.01 -4.16
N ALA A 182 -9.15 -10.88 -3.77
CA ALA A 182 -9.41 -9.58 -4.36
C ALA A 182 -8.11 -8.77 -4.39
N GLN A 183 -8.06 -7.76 -5.24
CA GLN A 183 -6.88 -6.93 -5.48
C GLN A 183 -6.41 -6.24 -4.20
N ASP A 184 -5.13 -6.37 -3.89
CA ASP A 184 -4.50 -5.75 -2.73
C ASP A 184 -4.44 -4.22 -2.89
N GLN A 185 -4.71 -3.50 -1.79
CA GLN A 185 -4.85 -2.06 -1.77
C GLN A 185 -3.83 -1.40 -0.84
N LEU A 186 -3.17 -0.36 -1.32
CA LEU A 186 -2.31 0.53 -0.53
C LEU A 186 -3.16 1.64 0.08
N HIS A 187 -2.97 1.90 1.36
CA HIS A 187 -3.48 3.10 2.03
C HIS A 187 -2.45 3.64 3.03
N TRP A 188 -2.67 4.83 3.56
CA TRP A 188 -1.75 5.45 4.50
C TRP A 188 -2.43 6.42 5.45
N ASN A 189 -1.81 6.62 6.59
CA ASN A 189 -2.18 7.61 7.58
C ASN A 189 -0.95 8.42 7.98
N ARG A 190 -1.17 9.65 8.46
CA ARG A 190 -0.06 10.43 9.01
C ARG A 190 0.39 9.80 10.33
N VAL A 191 1.70 9.65 10.49
CA VAL A 191 2.27 9.24 11.77
C VAL A 191 1.99 10.33 12.81
N PRO A 192 1.45 9.97 13.99
CA PRO A 192 1.13 10.92 15.07
C PRO A 192 2.33 11.69 15.57
#